data_699b13fee8d4be9d68c25fd5e8beaf81
#
_entry.id   699b13fee8d4be9d68c25fd5e8beaf81
#
_cell.length_a   1.000
_cell.length_b   1.000
_cell.length_c   1.000
_cell.angle_alpha   90.00
_cell.angle_beta   90.00
_cell.angle_gamma   90.00
#
_symmetry.space_group_name_H-M   'P 1'
#
loop_
_entity.id
_entity.type
_entity.pdbx_description
1 polymer ?
#
loop_
_entity_poly.entity_id
_entity_poly.type
_entity_poly.pdbx_seq_one_letter_code
_entity_poly.pdbx_strand_id
1 'polypeptide(L)'
;PDGTEFISIMFEMKNEMDETATKKKNEDFFKELDKDRREKDCEYAVLVSMLEPDSELYNTGIVDVSYRYPKMYVIRPQFFIPMITLLRNASLNALRYKQELAVIKNFPF
;
A
#
# COMPACT_ATOMS: atom_id res chain seq x y z
N PRO A 1 4.06 -10.05 17.39
CA PRO A 1 2.87 -10.87 17.22
C PRO A 1 3.22 -12.33 17.07
N ASP A 2 2.29 -13.12 17.34
CA ASP A 2 2.37 -14.56 17.38
C ASP A 2 2.09 -15.24 16.05
N GLY A 3 2.22 -14.51 14.93
CA GLY A 3 1.94 -15.01 13.60
C GLY A 3 0.51 -14.82 13.14
N THR A 4 -0.32 -14.16 13.92
CA THR A 4 -1.70 -13.87 13.53
C THR A 4 -1.80 -12.62 12.67
N GLU A 5 -0.80 -11.76 12.71
CA GLU A 5 -0.75 -10.55 11.91
C GLU A 5 0.19 -10.75 10.73
N PHE A 6 -0.34 -10.67 9.51
CA PHE A 6 0.44 -10.83 8.29
C PHE A 6 0.83 -9.51 7.67
N ILE A 7 0.01 -8.47 7.87
CA ILE A 7 0.12 -7.26 7.10
C ILE A 7 -0.50 -6.10 7.89
N SER A 8 0.14 -4.96 7.80
CA SER A 8 -0.41 -3.72 8.34
C SER A 8 -0.43 -2.68 7.23
N ILE A 9 -1.59 -2.09 7.01
CA ILE A 9 -1.80 -1.12 5.94
C ILE A 9 -2.39 0.14 6.54
N MET A 10 -1.74 1.27 6.28
CA MET A 10 -2.29 2.57 6.62
C MET A 10 -2.99 3.14 5.39
N PHE A 11 -4.25 3.51 5.55
CA PHE A 11 -5.03 4.14 4.50
C PHE A 11 -5.25 5.61 4.82
N GLU A 12 -5.06 6.46 3.83
CA GLU A 12 -5.39 7.87 3.89
C GLU A 12 -6.33 8.17 2.74
N MET A 13 -7.45 8.86 3.01
CA MET A 13 -8.43 9.18 1.98
C MET A 13 -8.37 10.65 1.64
N LYS A 14 -8.32 10.96 0.35
CA LYS A 14 -8.33 12.33 -0.16
C LYS A 14 -9.40 12.46 -1.25
N ASN A 15 -10.23 13.49 -1.12
CA ASN A 15 -11.23 13.83 -2.14
C ASN A 15 -10.95 15.23 -2.68
N GLU A 16 -11.76 15.69 -3.63
CA GLU A 16 -11.54 16.99 -4.26
C GLU A 16 -11.59 18.15 -3.27
N MET A 17 -12.31 18.00 -2.17
CA MET A 17 -12.42 19.05 -1.14
C MET A 17 -11.15 19.18 -0.29
N ASP A 18 -10.26 18.19 -0.37
CA ASP A 18 -8.99 18.22 0.35
C ASP A 18 -7.92 19.02 -0.37
N GLU A 19 -8.21 19.54 -1.56
CA GLU A 19 -7.29 20.39 -2.28
C GLU A 19 -7.07 21.71 -1.54
N THR A 20 -5.82 22.15 -1.49
CA THR A 20 -5.44 23.44 -0.91
C THR A 20 -4.75 24.29 -1.98
N ALA A 21 -4.42 25.54 -1.63
CA ALA A 21 -3.69 26.41 -2.54
C ALA A 21 -2.33 25.84 -2.96
N THR A 22 -1.71 25.02 -2.09
CA THR A 22 -0.38 24.49 -2.31
C THR A 22 -0.35 22.98 -2.57
N LYS A 23 -1.44 22.26 -2.23
CA LYS A 23 -1.52 20.80 -2.36
C LYS A 23 -2.75 20.41 -3.16
N LYS A 24 -2.58 20.08 -4.42
CA LYS A 24 -3.65 19.71 -5.35
C LYS A 24 -3.41 18.38 -6.03
N LYS A 25 -2.18 17.88 -5.98
CA LYS A 25 -1.77 16.63 -6.64
C LYS A 25 -1.52 15.56 -5.61
N ASN A 26 -1.69 14.32 -6.02
CA ASN A 26 -1.42 13.18 -5.16
C ASN A 26 0.01 13.20 -4.61
N GLU A 27 0.99 13.52 -5.45
CA GLU A 27 2.39 13.55 -5.04
C GLU A 27 2.68 14.52 -3.91
N ASP A 28 1.84 15.55 -3.75
CA ASP A 28 2.03 16.57 -2.68
C ASP A 28 1.82 15.97 -1.29
N PHE A 29 1.18 14.81 -1.19
CA PHE A 29 0.87 14.15 0.07
C PHE A 29 1.80 12.98 0.39
N PHE A 30 2.67 12.59 -0.52
CA PHE A 30 3.49 11.38 -0.36
C PHE A 30 4.48 11.46 0.80
N LYS A 31 5.15 12.58 0.94
CA LYS A 31 6.17 12.76 1.99
C LYS A 31 5.57 12.62 3.39
N GLU A 32 4.43 13.27 3.59
CA GLU A 32 3.73 13.24 4.86
C GLU A 32 3.14 11.85 5.14
N LEU A 33 2.60 11.21 4.12
CA LEU A 33 2.05 9.87 4.23
C LEU A 33 3.14 8.86 4.59
N ASP A 34 4.31 8.96 3.98
CA ASP A 34 5.44 8.10 4.29
C ASP A 34 5.91 8.28 5.73
N LYS A 35 5.97 9.53 6.19
CA LYS A 35 6.31 9.84 7.57
C LYS A 35 5.32 9.19 8.53
N ASP A 36 4.03 9.35 8.26
CA ASP A 36 2.97 8.78 9.09
C ASP A 36 3.03 7.25 9.11
N ARG A 37 3.30 6.63 7.97
CA ARG A 37 3.46 5.17 7.89
C ARG A 37 4.57 4.68 8.82
N ARG A 38 5.70 5.36 8.80
CA ARG A 38 6.84 4.98 9.63
C ARG A 38 6.55 5.21 11.12
N GLU A 39 5.90 6.32 11.45
CA GLU A 39 5.53 6.62 12.84
C GLU A 39 4.53 5.60 13.40
N LYS A 40 3.61 5.11 12.56
CA LYS A 40 2.63 4.11 12.95
C LYS A 40 3.12 2.68 12.79
N ASP A 41 4.34 2.51 12.30
CA ASP A 41 4.96 1.22 12.08
C ASP A 41 4.09 0.30 11.20
N CYS A 42 3.52 0.87 10.14
CA CYS A 42 2.76 0.11 9.15
C CYS A 42 3.64 -0.33 8.01
N GLU A 43 3.39 -1.52 7.49
CA GLU A 43 4.17 -2.06 6.36
C GLU A 43 3.86 -1.29 5.07
N TYR A 44 2.58 -0.98 4.84
CA TYR A 44 2.14 -0.32 3.61
C TYR A 44 1.44 0.99 3.92
N ALA A 45 1.54 1.94 2.98
CA ALA A 45 0.74 3.15 2.97
C ALA A 45 -0.02 3.23 1.66
N VAL A 46 -1.32 3.42 1.73
CA VAL A 46 -2.19 3.50 0.55
C VAL A 46 -2.97 4.79 0.59
N LEU A 47 -2.77 5.62 -0.43
CA LEU A 47 -3.55 6.83 -0.62
C LEU A 47 -4.77 6.49 -1.48
N VAL A 48 -5.95 6.54 -0.89
CA VAL A 48 -7.22 6.37 -1.60
C VAL A 48 -7.67 7.74 -2.04
N SER A 49 -7.53 8.04 -3.33
CA SER A 49 -7.60 9.42 -3.81
C SER A 49 -8.57 9.62 -4.94
N MET A 50 -9.33 10.71 -4.85
CA MET A 50 -10.11 11.26 -5.95
C MET A 50 -9.47 12.51 -6.55
N LEU A 51 -8.26 12.86 -6.10
CA LEU A 51 -7.53 13.99 -6.67
C LEU A 51 -7.04 13.67 -8.08
N GLU A 52 -6.83 14.71 -8.86
CA GLU A 52 -6.40 14.58 -10.25
C GLU A 52 -7.35 13.68 -11.05
N PRO A 53 -8.65 14.05 -11.12
CA PRO A 53 -9.66 13.19 -11.71
C PRO A 53 -9.44 12.91 -13.20
N ASP A 54 -8.67 13.77 -13.89
CA ASP A 54 -8.40 13.63 -15.32
C ASP A 54 -7.05 12.95 -15.60
N SER A 55 -6.34 12.50 -14.57
CA SER A 55 -5.05 11.84 -14.75
C SER A 55 -5.22 10.43 -15.32
N GLU A 56 -4.67 10.20 -16.49
CA GLU A 56 -4.67 8.87 -17.09
C GLU A 56 -3.94 7.86 -16.20
N LEU A 57 -2.84 8.28 -15.60
CA LEU A 57 -2.07 7.41 -14.71
C LEU A 57 -2.90 6.92 -13.52
N TYR A 58 -3.48 7.85 -12.75
CA TYR A 58 -4.25 7.47 -11.58
C TYR A 58 -5.56 6.78 -11.93
N ASN A 59 -6.10 7.06 -13.09
CA ASN A 59 -7.33 6.42 -13.56
C ASN A 59 -7.13 4.97 -14.02
N THR A 60 -5.89 4.48 -14.07
CA THR A 60 -5.64 3.04 -14.22
C THR A 60 -6.11 2.27 -12.99
N GLY A 61 -6.26 2.95 -11.86
CA GLY A 61 -6.90 2.40 -10.67
C GLY A 61 -5.96 2.13 -9.51
N ILE A 62 -4.85 1.46 -9.75
CA ILE A 62 -3.82 1.16 -8.75
C ILE A 62 -2.48 1.60 -9.31
N VAL A 63 -1.82 2.52 -8.63
CA VAL A 63 -0.51 3.04 -9.04
C VAL A 63 0.51 2.74 -7.95
N ASP A 64 1.55 2.02 -8.32
CA ASP A 64 2.67 1.71 -7.44
C ASP A 64 3.64 2.89 -7.46
N VAL A 65 3.81 3.56 -6.33
CA VAL A 65 4.77 4.65 -6.17
C VAL A 65 5.93 4.26 -5.25
N SER A 66 6.13 2.97 -5.05
CA SER A 66 7.17 2.45 -4.17
C SER A 66 8.60 2.77 -4.65
N TYR A 67 8.75 3.16 -5.90
CA TYR A 67 10.03 3.64 -6.44
C TYR A 67 10.47 4.96 -5.79
N ARG A 68 9.53 5.74 -5.27
CA ARG A 68 9.82 7.01 -4.57
C ARG A 68 9.77 6.85 -3.06
N TYR A 69 8.73 6.17 -2.57
CA TYR A 69 8.51 5.93 -1.14
C TYR A 69 8.18 4.45 -0.94
N PRO A 70 8.97 3.71 -0.17
CA PRO A 70 8.78 2.27 -0.02
C PRO A 70 7.36 1.91 0.42
N LYS A 71 6.82 0.85 -0.18
CA LYS A 71 5.53 0.26 0.22
C LYS A 71 4.35 1.24 0.09
N MET A 72 4.41 2.15 -0.88
CA MET A 72 3.37 3.16 -1.08
C MET A 72 2.64 2.94 -2.40
N TYR A 73 1.31 3.08 -2.34
CA TYR A 73 0.42 2.97 -3.49
C TYR A 73 -0.61 4.07 -3.48
N VAL A 74 -1.05 4.47 -4.67
CA VAL A 74 -2.18 5.38 -4.85
C VAL A 74 -3.27 4.63 -5.57
N ILE A 75 -4.48 4.63 -5.05
CA ILE A 75 -5.60 3.93 -5.67
C ILE A 75 -6.81 4.85 -5.80
N ARG A 76 -7.65 4.54 -6.78
CA ARG A 76 -9.00 5.11 -6.84
C ARG A 76 -9.92 4.34 -5.87
N PRO A 77 -10.96 4.98 -5.32
CA PRO A 77 -11.81 4.35 -4.29
C PRO A 77 -12.40 2.99 -4.66
N GLN A 78 -12.75 2.78 -5.93
CA GLN A 78 -13.32 1.51 -6.37
C GLN A 78 -12.34 0.33 -6.29
N PHE A 79 -11.05 0.61 -6.10
CA PHE A 79 -10.03 -0.43 -5.98
C PHE A 79 -9.63 -0.73 -4.53
N PHE A 80 -10.36 -0.18 -3.57
CA PHE A 80 -10.04 -0.36 -2.15
C PHE A 80 -10.04 -1.83 -1.74
N ILE A 81 -11.14 -2.55 -2.00
CA ILE A 81 -11.23 -3.97 -1.65
C ILE A 81 -10.26 -4.83 -2.48
N PRO A 82 -10.17 -4.66 -3.82
CA PRO A 82 -9.16 -5.39 -4.58
C PRO A 82 -7.74 -5.18 -4.09
N MET A 83 -7.38 -3.99 -3.66
CA MET A 83 -6.03 -3.71 -3.14
C MET A 83 -5.75 -4.47 -1.85
N ILE A 84 -6.70 -4.47 -0.93
CA ILE A 84 -6.56 -5.23 0.32
C ILE A 84 -6.34 -6.71 0.01
N THR A 85 -7.15 -7.25 -0.88
CA THR A 85 -7.07 -8.67 -1.29
C THR A 85 -5.70 -8.99 -1.90
N LEU A 86 -5.21 -8.11 -2.79
CA LEU A 86 -3.90 -8.28 -3.42
C LEU A 86 -2.77 -8.32 -2.39
N LEU A 87 -2.73 -7.35 -1.49
CA LEU A 87 -1.67 -7.24 -0.50
C LEU A 87 -1.75 -8.40 0.52
N ARG A 88 -2.95 -8.79 0.90
CA ARG A 88 -3.16 -9.92 1.79
C ARG A 88 -2.66 -11.21 1.16
N ASN A 89 -3.02 -11.46 -0.09
CA ASN A 89 -2.59 -12.66 -0.80
C ASN A 89 -1.07 -12.70 -0.97
N ALA A 90 -0.45 -11.58 -1.26
CA ALA A 90 1.00 -11.48 -1.36
C ALA A 90 1.68 -11.85 -0.03
N SER A 91 1.14 -11.35 1.09
CA SER A 91 1.64 -11.69 2.42
C SER A 91 1.49 -13.17 2.74
N LEU A 92 0.34 -13.75 2.44
CA LEU A 92 0.10 -15.18 2.67
C LEU A 92 1.03 -16.04 1.83
N ASN A 93 1.23 -15.68 0.58
CA ASN A 93 2.12 -16.43 -0.31
C ASN A 93 3.58 -16.35 0.17
N ALA A 94 4.01 -15.19 0.64
CA ALA A 94 5.34 -15.03 1.20
C ALA A 94 5.53 -15.90 2.45
N LEU A 95 4.52 -15.98 3.30
CA LEU A 95 4.55 -16.82 4.50
C LEU A 95 4.63 -18.30 4.13
N ARG A 96 3.81 -18.77 3.19
CA ARG A 96 3.85 -20.13 2.68
C ARG A 96 5.23 -20.48 2.12
N TYR A 97 5.78 -19.60 1.33
CA TYR A 97 7.10 -19.79 0.73
C TYR A 97 8.17 -19.99 1.79
N LYS A 98 8.14 -19.18 2.84
CA LYS A 98 9.08 -19.31 3.96
C LYS A 98 8.91 -20.63 4.69
N GLN A 99 7.69 -21.09 4.88
CA GLN A 99 7.40 -22.37 5.52
C GLN A 99 7.91 -23.53 4.67
N GLU A 100 7.69 -23.49 3.37
CA GLU A 100 8.17 -24.51 2.44
C GLU A 100 9.70 -24.58 2.43
N LEU A 101 10.37 -23.43 2.41
CA LEU A 101 11.82 -23.37 2.49
C LEU A 101 12.34 -23.98 3.80
N ALA A 102 11.67 -23.70 4.91
CA ALA A 102 12.06 -24.26 6.19
C ALA A 102 11.97 -25.79 6.19
N VAL A 103 10.93 -26.36 5.59
CA VAL A 103 10.77 -27.82 5.45
C VAL A 103 11.90 -28.41 4.62
N ILE A 104 12.20 -27.81 3.47
CA ILE A 104 13.29 -28.28 2.59
C ILE A 104 14.63 -28.22 3.31
N LYS A 105 14.89 -27.12 4.02
CA LYS A 105 16.15 -26.90 4.74
C LYS A 105 16.37 -27.94 5.83
N ASN A 106 15.32 -28.42 6.45
CA ASN A 106 15.37 -29.39 7.53
C ASN A 106 15.28 -30.83 7.04
N PHE A 107 15.13 -31.03 5.74
CA PHE A 107 15.01 -32.36 5.17
C PHE A 107 16.38 -33.03 5.15
N PRO A 108 16.47 -34.28 5.60
CA PRO A 108 17.76 -35.00 5.64
C PRO A 108 18.13 -35.52 4.25
N PHE A 109 19.07 -34.93 3.65
CA PHE A 109 19.64 -35.42 2.39
C PHE A 109 20.98 -36.06 2.62
#